data_13ed90d97b20ffda0fe19d92f5f57a8d
#
_entry.id   13ed90d97b20ffda0fe19d92f5f57a8d
#
_cell.length_a   1.000
_cell.length_b   1.000
_cell.length_c   1.000
_cell.angle_alpha   90.00
_cell.angle_beta   90.00
_cell.angle_gamma   90.00
#
_symmetry.space_group_name_H-M   'P 1'
#
loop_
_entity.id
_entity.type
_entity.pdbx_description
1 polymer ?
#
loop_
_entity_poly.entity_id
_entity_poly.type
_entity_poly.pdbx_seq_one_letter_code
_entity_poly.pdbx_strand_id
1 'polypeptide(L)'
;MTWHFTEDPAVFRAAAGALPAAEPARNTGVLTLVDTAGRLGWWTEPDGRVTGVLAVAVPGEPVFGTVTPEAARALASPRDLLGEPDLLGDGGATVVRGEAAAVEAFAEATGRPWTATVRTRLFRLGTLTPPDPAPAGRARVATTADVPLAAAWAREFVRDIGEEPGEDYTGPVTERISGGRLLLWEDDGGRPVSMACFSPVAEGQSRVHLVYTPPAARGRGCAAGATTAATRAALAAGAAQVLLFADLADPTSNALYRRLGYRPVADHLTVELTGR
;
A
#
# COMPACT_ATOMS: atom_id res chain seq x y z
N MET A 1 -10.65 22.13 -16.91
CA MET A 1 -10.08 21.22 -15.92
C MET A 1 -11.04 21.10 -14.77
N THR A 2 -11.46 19.89 -14.39
CA THR A 2 -12.42 19.70 -13.29
C THR A 2 -12.35 18.31 -12.72
N TRP A 3 -12.68 18.20 -11.42
CA TRP A 3 -12.94 16.93 -10.76
C TRP A 3 -14.35 16.45 -11.04
N HIS A 4 -14.50 15.15 -11.23
CA HIS A 4 -15.75 14.41 -11.31
C HIS A 4 -15.76 13.34 -10.24
N PHE A 5 -16.95 13.02 -9.71
CA PHE A 5 -17.09 12.04 -8.63
C PHE A 5 -18.26 11.11 -8.89
N THR A 6 -18.16 9.90 -8.36
CA THR A 6 -19.20 8.87 -8.40
C THR A 6 -19.07 7.91 -7.22
N GLU A 7 -20.16 7.28 -6.85
CA GLU A 7 -20.19 6.12 -5.94
C GLU A 7 -20.22 4.79 -6.71
N ASP A 8 -20.43 4.85 -8.02
CA ASP A 8 -20.54 3.66 -8.87
C ASP A 8 -19.18 3.29 -9.49
N PRO A 9 -18.58 2.13 -9.10
CA PRO A 9 -17.35 1.65 -9.70
C PRO A 9 -17.41 1.44 -11.22
N ALA A 10 -18.58 1.12 -11.77
CA ALA A 10 -18.72 0.89 -13.21
C ALA A 10 -18.64 2.22 -13.97
N VAL A 11 -19.25 3.29 -13.45
CA VAL A 11 -19.14 4.64 -14.00
C VAL A 11 -17.69 5.12 -13.96
N PHE A 12 -17.00 4.93 -12.82
CA PHE A 12 -15.59 5.27 -12.69
C PHE A 12 -14.72 4.51 -13.69
N ARG A 13 -14.89 3.18 -13.81
CA ARG A 13 -14.11 2.39 -14.77
C ARG A 13 -14.35 2.81 -16.21
N ALA A 14 -15.59 3.16 -16.58
CA ALA A 14 -15.91 3.63 -17.91
C ALA A 14 -15.27 5.01 -18.22
N ALA A 15 -15.27 5.92 -17.25
CA ALA A 15 -14.78 7.28 -17.43
C ALA A 15 -13.25 7.41 -17.29
N ALA A 16 -12.67 6.72 -16.32
CA ALA A 16 -11.29 6.93 -15.87
C ALA A 16 -10.43 5.67 -15.86
N GLY A 17 -11.00 4.48 -16.09
CA GLY A 17 -10.29 3.20 -15.92
C GLY A 17 -9.06 3.02 -16.80
N ALA A 18 -8.96 3.74 -17.92
CA ALA A 18 -7.80 3.70 -18.80
C ALA A 18 -6.49 4.18 -18.10
N LEU A 19 -6.58 5.21 -17.24
CA LEU A 19 -5.41 5.76 -16.53
C LEU A 19 -4.82 4.75 -15.54
N PRO A 20 -5.57 4.21 -14.55
CA PRO A 20 -5.01 3.23 -13.64
C PRO A 20 -4.63 1.90 -14.33
N ALA A 21 -5.28 1.53 -15.44
CA ALA A 21 -4.89 0.35 -16.21
C ALA A 21 -3.55 0.54 -16.95
N ALA A 22 -3.23 1.74 -17.40
CA ALA A 22 -1.95 2.04 -18.05
C ALA A 22 -0.76 2.04 -17.06
N GLU A 23 -0.98 2.50 -15.82
CA GLU A 23 0.04 2.57 -14.76
C GLU A 23 -0.43 1.89 -13.46
N PRO A 24 -0.68 0.55 -13.49
CA PRO A 24 -1.34 -0.11 -12.38
C PRO A 24 -0.54 -0.03 -11.08
N ALA A 25 0.79 -0.08 -11.14
CA ALA A 25 1.62 0.02 -9.94
C ALA A 25 1.42 1.35 -9.20
N ARG A 26 1.43 2.48 -9.90
CA ARG A 26 1.20 3.81 -9.31
C ARG A 26 -0.19 3.97 -8.74
N ASN A 27 -1.16 3.29 -9.34
CA ASN A 27 -2.56 3.36 -8.97
C ASN A 27 -3.01 2.22 -8.03
N THR A 28 -2.06 1.47 -7.46
CA THR A 28 -2.37 0.29 -6.63
C THR A 28 -3.32 0.59 -5.46
N GLY A 29 -3.24 1.78 -4.86
CA GLY A 29 -4.14 2.22 -3.80
C GLY A 29 -5.59 2.32 -4.29
N VAL A 30 -5.81 3.06 -5.39
CA VAL A 30 -7.14 3.23 -5.99
C VAL A 30 -7.69 1.89 -6.50
N LEU A 31 -6.88 1.12 -7.24
CA LEU A 31 -7.28 -0.19 -7.77
C LEU A 31 -7.68 -1.21 -6.68
N THR A 32 -7.06 -1.12 -5.50
CA THR A 32 -7.44 -1.97 -4.36
C THR A 32 -8.77 -1.55 -3.74
N LEU A 33 -9.13 -0.28 -3.84
CA LEU A 33 -10.30 0.30 -3.18
C LEU A 33 -11.49 0.48 -4.11
N VAL A 34 -11.33 0.37 -5.43
CA VAL A 34 -12.35 0.75 -6.41
C VAL A 34 -13.72 0.10 -6.18
N ASP A 35 -13.77 -1.14 -5.70
CA ASP A 35 -15.02 -1.86 -5.44
C ASP A 35 -15.60 -1.64 -4.02
N THR A 36 -14.86 -1.00 -3.15
CA THR A 36 -15.24 -0.81 -1.73
C THR A 36 -15.25 0.65 -1.29
N ALA A 37 -14.75 1.55 -2.14
CA ALA A 37 -14.76 2.98 -1.83
C ALA A 37 -16.19 3.54 -1.86
N GLY A 38 -16.53 4.37 -0.88
CA GLY A 38 -17.79 5.12 -0.87
C GLY A 38 -17.82 6.23 -1.91
N ARG A 39 -16.65 6.69 -2.38
CA ARG A 39 -16.53 7.72 -3.41
C ARG A 39 -15.28 7.49 -4.26
N LEU A 40 -15.42 7.69 -5.56
CA LEU A 40 -14.35 7.62 -6.56
C LEU A 40 -14.31 8.95 -7.31
N GLY A 41 -13.10 9.44 -7.60
CA GLY A 41 -12.92 10.71 -8.32
C GLY A 41 -11.93 10.61 -9.46
N TRP A 42 -12.15 11.44 -10.50
CA TRP A 42 -11.18 11.62 -11.59
C TRP A 42 -11.10 13.07 -12.05
N TRP A 43 -9.91 13.47 -12.44
CA TRP A 43 -9.61 14.80 -12.96
C TRP A 43 -9.52 14.79 -14.48
N THR A 44 -10.23 15.71 -15.12
CA THR A 44 -10.27 15.85 -16.58
C THR A 44 -9.62 17.16 -17.03
N GLU A 45 -8.68 17.06 -17.94
CA GLU A 45 -8.07 18.19 -18.64
C GLU A 45 -9.04 18.83 -19.65
N PRO A 46 -8.78 20.07 -20.16
CA PRO A 46 -9.64 20.72 -21.13
C PRO A 46 -9.82 19.94 -22.44
N ASP A 47 -8.85 19.09 -22.79
CA ASP A 47 -8.89 18.22 -23.97
C ASP A 47 -9.68 16.90 -23.74
N GLY A 48 -10.27 16.73 -22.54
CA GLY A 48 -11.02 15.55 -22.15
C GLY A 48 -10.17 14.40 -21.60
N ARG A 49 -8.85 14.53 -21.54
CA ARG A 49 -7.95 13.51 -21.04
C ARG A 49 -8.01 13.42 -19.51
N VAL A 50 -8.13 12.22 -18.97
CA VAL A 50 -8.05 11.97 -17.53
C VAL A 50 -6.57 11.91 -17.12
N THR A 51 -6.19 12.74 -16.14
CA THR A 51 -4.82 12.82 -15.60
C THR A 51 -4.75 12.72 -14.08
N GLY A 52 -5.87 12.45 -13.42
CA GLY A 52 -5.92 12.23 -11.97
C GLY A 52 -7.01 11.25 -11.59
N VAL A 53 -6.75 10.41 -10.60
CA VAL A 53 -7.73 9.51 -9.99
C VAL A 53 -7.53 9.42 -8.47
N LEU A 54 -8.64 9.27 -7.74
CA LEU A 54 -8.63 9.05 -6.30
C LEU A 54 -9.75 8.10 -5.86
N ALA A 55 -9.61 7.55 -4.66
CA ALA A 55 -10.64 6.77 -3.98
C ALA A 55 -10.77 7.23 -2.52
N VAL A 56 -11.99 7.27 -2.00
CA VAL A 56 -12.30 7.58 -0.60
C VAL A 56 -13.10 6.41 -0.02
N ALA A 57 -12.43 5.53 0.71
CA ALA A 57 -13.09 4.42 1.40
C ALA A 57 -13.54 4.81 2.82
N VAL A 58 -12.80 5.71 3.45
CA VAL A 58 -13.13 6.30 4.75
C VAL A 58 -13.34 7.80 4.54
N PRO A 59 -14.47 8.37 4.95
CA PRO A 59 -14.73 9.80 4.82
C PRO A 59 -13.58 10.63 5.44
N GLY A 60 -13.07 11.61 4.69
CA GLY A 60 -11.93 12.43 5.11
C GLY A 60 -10.56 11.80 4.85
N GLU A 61 -10.48 10.59 4.28
CA GLU A 61 -9.21 9.92 4.00
C GLU A 61 -9.01 9.58 2.51
N PRO A 62 -8.84 10.57 1.63
CA PRO A 62 -8.63 10.30 0.21
C PRO A 62 -7.28 9.59 -0.02
N VAL A 63 -7.34 8.59 -0.89
CA VAL A 63 -6.18 7.88 -1.43
C VAL A 63 -5.99 8.31 -2.88
N PHE A 64 -4.90 9.01 -3.15
CA PHE A 64 -4.53 9.43 -4.50
C PHE A 64 -3.86 8.27 -5.24
N GLY A 65 -4.31 8.04 -6.46
CA GLY A 65 -3.55 7.32 -7.47
C GLY A 65 -2.58 8.27 -8.18
N THR A 66 -2.47 8.15 -9.50
CA THR A 66 -1.84 9.20 -10.30
C THR A 66 -2.67 10.46 -10.16
N VAL A 67 -2.10 11.53 -9.64
CA VAL A 67 -2.71 12.85 -9.50
C VAL A 67 -1.63 13.89 -9.75
N THR A 68 -1.87 14.84 -10.63
CA THR A 68 -0.94 15.95 -10.85
C THR A 68 -0.99 16.93 -9.67
N PRO A 69 0.10 17.65 -9.35
CA PRO A 69 0.06 18.69 -8.32
C PRO A 69 -1.01 19.76 -8.56
N GLU A 70 -1.36 20.04 -9.83
CA GLU A 70 -2.42 20.97 -10.19
C GLU A 70 -3.80 20.44 -9.81
N ALA A 71 -4.10 19.19 -10.18
CA ALA A 71 -5.34 18.51 -9.80
C ALA A 71 -5.47 18.39 -8.27
N ALA A 72 -4.36 18.12 -7.58
CA ALA A 72 -4.32 18.07 -6.12
C ALA A 72 -4.64 19.42 -5.48
N ARG A 73 -4.09 20.52 -5.99
CA ARG A 73 -4.43 21.88 -5.51
C ARG A 73 -5.89 22.25 -5.76
N ALA A 74 -6.43 21.88 -6.93
CA ALA A 74 -7.84 22.10 -7.25
C ALA A 74 -8.77 21.37 -6.27
N LEU A 75 -8.40 20.14 -5.87
CA LEU A 75 -9.16 19.37 -4.87
C LEU A 75 -9.20 20.03 -3.50
N ALA A 76 -8.20 20.82 -3.14
CA ALA A 76 -8.15 21.55 -1.87
C ALA A 76 -9.05 22.80 -1.87
N SER A 77 -9.56 23.26 -3.02
CA SER A 77 -10.36 24.45 -3.15
C SER A 77 -11.85 24.16 -2.97
N PRO A 78 -12.55 24.80 -2.00
CA PRO A 78 -14.00 24.62 -1.86
C PRO A 78 -14.81 25.03 -3.11
N ARG A 79 -14.26 25.85 -4.00
CA ARG A 79 -14.92 26.31 -5.24
C ARG A 79 -14.99 25.21 -6.30
N ASP A 80 -14.00 24.33 -6.31
CA ASP A 80 -13.92 23.25 -7.29
C ASP A 80 -14.69 21.99 -6.86
N LEU A 81 -15.16 22.00 -5.60
CA LEU A 81 -16.02 20.96 -4.99
C LEU A 81 -17.50 21.40 -4.90
N LEU A 82 -17.92 22.45 -5.65
CA LEU A 82 -19.30 22.94 -5.65
C LEU A 82 -20.28 21.83 -6.08
N GLY A 83 -21.05 21.34 -5.12
CA GLY A 83 -22.02 20.25 -5.31
C GLY A 83 -21.62 18.90 -4.69
N GLU A 84 -20.44 18.77 -4.11
CA GLU A 84 -19.94 17.56 -3.44
C GLU A 84 -19.53 17.86 -1.98
N PRO A 85 -20.45 18.27 -1.10
CA PRO A 85 -20.12 18.74 0.25
C PRO A 85 -19.46 17.68 1.14
N ASP A 86 -19.68 16.39 0.85
CA ASP A 86 -19.23 15.29 1.71
C ASP A 86 -18.00 14.52 1.18
N LEU A 87 -17.39 14.96 0.09
CA LEU A 87 -16.25 14.23 -0.50
C LEU A 87 -15.13 14.00 0.51
N LEU A 88 -14.86 15.00 1.32
CA LEU A 88 -13.80 14.99 2.32
C LEU A 88 -14.34 14.89 3.76
N GLY A 89 -15.66 14.63 3.93
CA GLY A 89 -16.34 14.65 5.23
C GLY A 89 -16.63 16.06 5.74
N ASP A 90 -17.48 16.21 6.77
CA ASP A 90 -17.92 17.48 7.37
C ASP A 90 -16.77 18.38 7.86
N GLY A 91 -15.59 17.83 8.09
CA GLY A 91 -14.39 18.51 8.56
C GLY A 91 -13.31 18.75 7.48
N GLY A 92 -13.56 18.35 6.23
CA GLY A 92 -12.53 18.27 5.20
C GLY A 92 -11.64 17.04 5.36
N ALA A 93 -10.63 16.88 4.48
CA ALA A 93 -9.68 15.77 4.60
C ALA A 93 -8.92 15.85 5.94
N THR A 94 -8.78 14.71 6.60
CA THR A 94 -8.01 14.56 7.84
C THR A 94 -6.71 13.81 7.61
N VAL A 95 -6.75 12.78 6.74
CA VAL A 95 -5.58 12.01 6.33
C VAL A 95 -5.56 11.92 4.81
N VAL A 96 -4.44 12.23 4.19
CA VAL A 96 -4.27 12.12 2.73
C VAL A 96 -3.05 11.26 2.43
N ARG A 97 -3.19 10.34 1.50
CA ARG A 97 -2.11 9.45 1.12
C ARG A 97 -2.01 9.27 -0.39
N GLY A 98 -0.78 9.21 -0.92
CA GLY A 98 -0.50 9.06 -2.34
C GLY A 98 0.94 9.39 -2.68
N GLU A 99 1.23 9.67 -3.95
CA GLU A 99 2.56 10.13 -4.35
C GLU A 99 2.89 11.46 -3.68
N ALA A 100 4.13 11.60 -3.19
CA ALA A 100 4.53 12.69 -2.31
C ALA A 100 4.23 14.08 -2.89
N ALA A 101 4.55 14.31 -4.17
CA ALA A 101 4.35 15.62 -4.80
C ALA A 101 2.87 16.06 -4.87
N ALA A 102 1.95 15.11 -5.10
CA ALA A 102 0.52 15.40 -5.13
C ALA A 102 -0.04 15.66 -3.72
N VAL A 103 0.38 14.85 -2.74
CA VAL A 103 -0.04 14.99 -1.35
C VAL A 103 0.46 16.29 -0.75
N GLU A 104 1.73 16.66 -0.98
CA GLU A 104 2.31 17.94 -0.54
C GLU A 104 1.55 19.12 -1.18
N ALA A 105 1.32 19.07 -2.49
CA ALA A 105 0.58 20.12 -3.20
C ALA A 105 -0.85 20.30 -2.68
N PHE A 106 -1.54 19.22 -2.35
CA PHE A 106 -2.85 19.27 -1.71
C PHE A 106 -2.78 19.88 -0.32
N ALA A 107 -1.90 19.35 0.54
CA ALA A 107 -1.78 19.78 1.93
C ALA A 107 -1.44 21.27 2.03
N GLU A 108 -0.49 21.76 1.23
CA GLU A 108 -0.13 23.17 1.15
C GLU A 108 -1.32 24.04 0.68
N ALA A 109 -2.07 23.58 -0.31
CA ALA A 109 -3.18 24.34 -0.87
C ALA A 109 -4.39 24.46 0.09
N THR A 110 -4.53 23.55 1.06
CA THR A 110 -5.57 23.65 2.11
C THR A 110 -5.34 24.83 3.03
N GLY A 111 -4.11 25.34 3.15
CA GLY A 111 -3.73 26.37 4.14
C GLY A 111 -3.78 25.89 5.59
N ARG A 112 -4.07 24.61 5.83
CA ARG A 112 -4.17 24.02 7.18
C ARG A 112 -2.79 23.52 7.64
N PRO A 113 -2.51 23.49 8.96
CA PRO A 113 -1.35 22.80 9.48
C PRO A 113 -1.42 21.31 9.14
N TRP A 114 -0.29 20.73 8.75
CA TRP A 114 -0.20 19.31 8.44
C TRP A 114 1.12 18.70 8.93
N THR A 115 1.11 17.41 9.16
CA THR A 115 2.27 16.62 9.58
C THR A 115 2.41 15.40 8.69
N ALA A 116 3.62 15.15 8.21
CA ALA A 116 3.95 13.91 7.52
C ALA A 116 4.07 12.77 8.55
N THR A 117 3.20 11.78 8.48
CA THR A 117 3.18 10.65 9.40
C THR A 117 3.88 9.42 8.83
N VAL A 118 3.77 9.17 7.51
CA VAL A 118 4.41 8.01 6.87
C VAL A 118 5.06 8.45 5.56
N ARG A 119 6.33 8.04 5.37
CA ARG A 119 7.07 8.22 4.11
C ARG A 119 7.56 6.88 3.61
N THR A 120 7.00 6.40 2.51
CA THR A 120 7.36 5.09 1.95
C THR A 120 7.77 5.20 0.49
N ARG A 121 8.49 4.21 0.02
CA ARG A 121 8.79 4.00 -1.40
C ARG A 121 8.02 2.80 -1.91
N LEU A 122 7.27 3.01 -2.97
CA LEU A 122 6.64 1.95 -3.72
C LEU A 122 7.69 1.28 -4.61
N PHE A 123 7.76 -0.03 -4.52
CA PHE A 123 8.57 -0.87 -5.37
C PHE A 123 7.70 -1.81 -6.21
N ARG A 124 8.14 -2.09 -7.42
CA ARG A 124 7.60 -3.13 -8.29
C ARG A 124 8.67 -4.17 -8.58
N LEU A 125 8.30 -5.43 -8.56
CA LEU A 125 9.18 -6.50 -8.97
C LEU A 125 9.54 -6.35 -10.46
N GLY A 126 10.83 -6.37 -10.76
CA GLY A 126 11.35 -6.64 -12.10
C GLY A 126 11.50 -8.14 -12.27
N THR A 127 12.73 -8.64 -12.23
CA THR A 127 13.01 -10.08 -12.21
C THR A 127 13.35 -10.49 -10.78
N LEU A 128 12.64 -11.49 -10.24
CA LEU A 128 12.93 -12.01 -8.92
C LEU A 128 14.34 -12.63 -8.89
N THR A 129 15.16 -12.11 -8.01
CA THR A 129 16.53 -12.59 -7.75
C THR A 129 16.59 -13.12 -6.33
N PRO A 130 16.38 -14.44 -6.11
CA PRO A 130 16.49 -15.04 -4.78
C PRO A 130 17.89 -14.85 -4.20
N PRO A 131 18.02 -14.83 -2.87
CA PRO A 131 19.35 -14.73 -2.25
C PRO A 131 20.22 -15.96 -2.61
N ASP A 132 21.48 -15.68 -2.95
CA ASP A 132 22.50 -16.70 -3.20
C ASP A 132 23.76 -16.33 -2.39
N PRO A 133 24.20 -17.19 -1.43
CA PRO A 133 23.54 -18.42 -1.02
C PRO A 133 22.17 -18.19 -0.37
N ALA A 134 21.29 -19.17 -0.48
CA ALA A 134 20.02 -19.15 0.22
C ALA A 134 20.25 -19.13 1.74
N PRO A 135 19.45 -18.40 2.53
CA PRO A 135 19.53 -18.48 3.99
C PRO A 135 19.16 -19.88 4.46
N ALA A 136 19.79 -20.33 5.55
CA ALA A 136 19.49 -21.62 6.18
C ALA A 136 18.00 -21.73 6.53
N GLY A 137 17.42 -22.92 6.28
CA GLY A 137 16.02 -23.18 6.54
C GLY A 137 15.15 -23.22 5.27
N ARG A 138 13.84 -23.06 5.45
CA ARG A 138 12.87 -23.19 4.36
C ARG A 138 11.62 -22.35 4.60
N ALA A 139 10.90 -22.05 3.52
CA ALA A 139 9.57 -21.46 3.61
C ALA A 139 8.48 -22.52 3.74
N ARG A 140 7.41 -22.19 4.48
CA ARG A 140 6.12 -22.88 4.40
C ARG A 140 4.96 -21.92 4.50
N VAL A 141 3.80 -22.35 4.03
CA VAL A 141 2.55 -21.64 4.30
C VAL A 141 2.20 -21.80 5.77
N ALA A 142 1.74 -20.72 6.40
CA ALA A 142 1.27 -20.76 7.78
C ALA A 142 -0.07 -21.51 7.89
N THR A 143 -0.29 -22.12 9.03
CA THR A 143 -1.51 -22.86 9.38
C THR A 143 -2.25 -22.17 10.53
N THR A 144 -3.44 -22.61 10.85
CA THR A 144 -4.21 -22.08 12.00
C THR A 144 -3.49 -22.19 13.33
N ALA A 145 -2.58 -23.17 13.46
CA ALA A 145 -1.72 -23.30 14.66
C ALA A 145 -0.73 -22.14 14.81
N ASP A 146 -0.41 -21.44 13.73
CA ASP A 146 0.53 -20.31 13.73
C ASP A 146 -0.14 -18.96 14.06
N VAL A 147 -1.48 -18.90 14.15
CA VAL A 147 -2.21 -17.65 14.40
C VAL A 147 -1.67 -16.89 15.62
N PRO A 148 -1.44 -17.51 16.80
CA PRO A 148 -0.96 -16.76 17.95
C PRO A 148 0.42 -16.13 17.72
N LEU A 149 1.34 -16.87 17.07
CA LEU A 149 2.69 -16.40 16.75
C LEU A 149 2.62 -15.23 15.74
N ALA A 150 1.89 -15.41 14.66
CA ALA A 150 1.79 -14.41 13.59
C ALA A 150 1.08 -13.13 14.07
N ALA A 151 0.08 -13.24 14.94
CA ALA A 151 -0.57 -12.07 15.56
C ALA A 151 0.37 -11.32 16.51
N ALA A 152 1.19 -12.05 17.30
CA ALA A 152 2.22 -11.41 18.13
C ALA A 152 3.24 -10.68 17.26
N TRP A 153 3.73 -11.29 16.19
CA TRP A 153 4.69 -10.68 15.27
C TRP A 153 4.10 -9.51 14.46
N ALA A 154 2.82 -9.55 14.13
CA ALA A 154 2.15 -8.41 13.52
C ALA A 154 2.13 -7.19 14.47
N ARG A 155 1.88 -7.42 15.76
CA ARG A 155 1.95 -6.37 16.79
C ARG A 155 3.38 -5.83 16.98
N GLU A 156 4.38 -6.72 16.98
CA GLU A 156 5.79 -6.31 17.08
C GLU A 156 6.22 -5.52 15.84
N PHE A 157 5.78 -5.92 14.64
CA PHE A 157 6.04 -5.21 13.40
C PHE A 157 5.52 -3.77 13.46
N VAL A 158 4.29 -3.56 13.94
CA VAL A 158 3.68 -2.21 14.05
C VAL A 158 4.49 -1.33 15.01
N ARG A 159 4.96 -1.89 16.14
CA ARG A 159 5.86 -1.16 17.05
C ARG A 159 7.20 -0.81 16.39
N ASP A 160 7.79 -1.74 15.65
CA ASP A 160 9.08 -1.54 14.99
C ASP A 160 9.04 -0.43 13.92
N ILE A 161 7.90 -0.22 13.28
CA ILE A 161 7.70 0.89 12.33
C ILE A 161 7.27 2.20 13.02
N GLY A 162 7.23 2.23 14.35
CA GLY A 162 6.94 3.43 15.13
C GLY A 162 5.45 3.79 15.23
N GLU A 163 4.57 2.86 14.90
CA GLU A 163 3.12 3.03 15.06
C GLU A 163 2.61 2.43 16.37
N GLU A 164 1.50 2.97 16.89
CA GLU A 164 0.82 2.38 18.03
C GLU A 164 0.08 1.12 17.60
N PRO A 165 0.37 -0.04 18.21
CA PRO A 165 -0.27 -1.27 17.83
C PRO A 165 -1.73 -1.29 18.29
N GLY A 166 -2.62 -1.75 17.41
CA GLY A 166 -4.01 -2.06 17.74
C GLY A 166 -4.13 -3.17 18.80
N GLU A 167 -5.33 -3.36 19.30
CA GLU A 167 -5.59 -4.31 20.38
C GLU A 167 -5.47 -5.76 19.94
N ASP A 168 -5.98 -6.10 18.75
CA ASP A 168 -6.02 -7.49 18.26
C ASP A 168 -5.65 -7.60 16.77
N TYR A 169 -4.71 -8.48 16.47
CA TYR A 169 -4.30 -8.85 15.12
C TYR A 169 -4.76 -10.25 14.70
N THR A 170 -5.49 -10.95 15.57
CA THR A 170 -5.92 -12.34 15.34
C THR A 170 -6.82 -12.46 14.11
N GLY A 171 -7.81 -11.60 13.98
CA GLY A 171 -8.74 -11.60 12.84
C GLY A 171 -8.02 -11.39 11.51
N PRO A 172 -7.28 -10.28 11.33
CA PRO A 172 -6.51 -10.01 10.11
C PRO A 172 -5.49 -11.09 9.76
N VAL A 173 -4.82 -11.68 10.76
CA VAL A 173 -3.85 -12.77 10.54
C VAL A 173 -4.55 -14.06 10.13
N THR A 174 -5.66 -14.40 10.79
CA THR A 174 -6.46 -15.58 10.45
C THR A 174 -6.97 -15.52 9.01
N GLU A 175 -7.43 -14.37 8.57
CA GLU A 175 -7.87 -14.16 7.18
C GLU A 175 -6.74 -14.42 6.18
N ARG A 176 -5.52 -13.91 6.44
CA ARG A 176 -4.35 -14.15 5.59
C ARG A 176 -3.94 -15.62 5.57
N ILE A 177 -3.96 -16.29 6.72
CA ILE A 177 -3.64 -17.72 6.85
C ILE A 177 -4.68 -18.57 6.10
N SER A 178 -5.97 -18.30 6.30
CA SER A 178 -7.05 -19.02 5.62
C SER A 178 -6.99 -18.88 4.10
N GLY A 179 -6.53 -17.74 3.61
CA GLY A 179 -6.28 -17.49 2.20
C GLY A 179 -4.95 -18.05 1.67
N GLY A 180 -4.15 -18.73 2.49
CA GLY A 180 -2.81 -19.23 2.09
C GLY A 180 -1.79 -18.12 1.81
N ARG A 181 -2.00 -16.92 2.36
CA ARG A 181 -1.27 -15.69 2.01
C ARG A 181 -0.28 -15.22 3.08
N LEU A 182 -0.03 -16.03 4.10
CA LEU A 182 1.02 -15.82 5.10
C LEU A 182 2.05 -16.95 4.99
N LEU A 183 3.30 -16.58 4.73
CA LEU A 183 4.44 -17.47 4.62
C LEU A 183 5.32 -17.30 5.85
N LEU A 184 5.78 -18.41 6.41
CA LEU A 184 6.79 -18.44 7.45
C LEU A 184 8.10 -18.95 6.87
N TRP A 185 9.22 -18.40 7.32
CA TRP A 185 10.53 -18.96 7.13
C TRP A 185 10.93 -19.70 8.40
N GLU A 186 11.21 -21.00 8.30
CA GLU A 186 11.67 -21.85 9.38
C GLU A 186 13.18 -22.03 9.31
N ASP A 187 13.85 -22.08 10.47
CA ASP A 187 15.25 -22.48 10.54
C ASP A 187 15.40 -24.02 10.34
N ASP A 188 16.63 -24.52 10.34
CA ASP A 188 16.91 -25.95 10.15
C ASP A 188 16.29 -26.85 11.22
N GLY A 189 15.95 -26.28 12.39
CA GLY A 189 15.22 -26.96 13.46
C GLY A 189 13.70 -26.92 13.30
N GLY A 190 13.18 -26.34 12.22
CA GLY A 190 11.74 -26.21 11.97
C GLY A 190 11.05 -25.11 12.81
N ARG A 191 11.81 -24.21 13.41
CA ARG A 191 11.28 -23.10 14.19
C ARG A 191 11.06 -21.88 13.28
N PRO A 192 9.86 -21.26 13.28
CA PRO A 192 9.64 -20.02 12.57
C PRO A 192 10.57 -18.89 13.04
N VAL A 193 11.21 -18.20 12.09
CA VAL A 193 12.19 -17.13 12.36
C VAL A 193 11.96 -15.87 11.52
N SER A 194 11.04 -15.91 10.56
CA SER A 194 10.57 -14.72 9.81
C SER A 194 9.21 -14.99 9.20
N MET A 195 8.46 -13.96 8.89
CA MET A 195 7.22 -14.05 8.14
C MET A 195 7.16 -13.01 7.03
N ALA A 196 6.33 -13.29 6.01
CA ALA A 196 5.92 -12.34 4.99
C ALA A 196 4.52 -12.69 4.50
N CYS A 197 3.70 -11.67 4.22
CA CYS A 197 2.37 -11.85 3.65
C CYS A 197 2.33 -11.32 2.22
N PHE A 198 1.31 -11.74 1.47
CA PHE A 198 0.91 -11.06 0.24
C PHE A 198 -0.60 -10.83 0.21
N SER A 199 -1.04 -9.76 -0.48
CA SER A 199 -2.45 -9.44 -0.61
C SER A 199 -3.13 -10.36 -1.63
N PRO A 200 -4.48 -10.49 -1.60
CA PRO A 200 -5.19 -11.05 -2.75
C PRO A 200 -4.76 -10.37 -4.05
N VAL A 201 -4.87 -11.09 -5.16
CA VAL A 201 -4.64 -10.50 -6.47
C VAL A 201 -5.86 -9.65 -6.84
N ALA A 202 -5.63 -8.34 -7.05
CA ALA A 202 -6.63 -7.38 -7.48
C ALA A 202 -6.09 -6.63 -8.71
N GLU A 203 -6.87 -6.58 -9.79
CA GLU A 203 -6.48 -5.94 -11.06
C GLU A 203 -5.06 -6.36 -11.53
N GLY A 204 -4.77 -7.66 -11.42
CA GLY A 204 -3.48 -8.24 -11.80
C GLY A 204 -2.32 -7.93 -10.86
N GLN A 205 -2.55 -7.31 -9.72
CA GLN A 205 -1.51 -6.93 -8.76
C GLN A 205 -1.64 -7.68 -7.44
N SER A 206 -0.52 -7.94 -6.78
CA SER A 206 -0.45 -8.33 -5.37
C SER A 206 0.66 -7.57 -4.68
N ARG A 207 0.47 -7.26 -3.40
CA ARG A 207 1.46 -6.55 -2.58
C ARG A 207 2.02 -7.47 -1.51
N VAL A 208 3.36 -7.61 -1.49
CA VAL A 208 4.05 -8.20 -0.34
C VAL A 208 4.04 -7.17 0.80
N HIS A 209 3.67 -7.61 1.98
CA HIS A 209 3.58 -6.77 3.17
C HIS A 209 3.82 -7.59 4.44
N LEU A 210 3.85 -6.92 5.59
CA LEU A 210 4.04 -7.56 6.90
C LEU A 210 5.27 -8.50 6.89
N VAL A 211 6.39 -8.00 6.32
CA VAL A 211 7.67 -8.71 6.37
C VAL A 211 8.30 -8.44 7.73
N TYR A 212 8.34 -9.46 8.57
CA TYR A 212 8.86 -9.33 9.93
C TYR A 212 9.86 -10.43 10.26
N THR A 213 10.92 -10.03 10.93
CA THR A 213 11.95 -10.92 11.49
C THR A 213 12.23 -10.46 12.92
N PRO A 214 11.95 -11.29 13.94
CA PRO A 214 12.26 -10.96 15.33
C PRO A 214 13.72 -10.58 15.52
N PRO A 215 14.07 -9.67 16.46
CA PRO A 215 15.43 -9.19 16.65
C PRO A 215 16.48 -10.30 16.76
N ALA A 216 16.18 -11.38 17.47
CA ALA A 216 17.09 -12.52 17.67
C ALA A 216 17.40 -13.32 16.38
N ALA A 217 16.61 -13.14 15.30
CA ALA A 217 16.78 -13.83 14.03
C ALA A 217 17.29 -12.90 12.89
N ARG A 218 17.48 -11.62 13.17
CA ARG A 218 17.98 -10.63 12.19
C ARG A 218 19.42 -10.90 11.77
N GLY A 219 19.83 -10.31 10.64
CA GLY A 219 21.19 -10.44 10.11
C GLY A 219 21.51 -11.79 9.45
N ARG A 220 20.54 -12.73 9.38
CA ARG A 220 20.71 -14.11 8.90
C ARG A 220 20.07 -14.36 7.52
N GLY A 221 19.57 -13.32 6.86
CA GLY A 221 18.92 -13.44 5.55
C GLY A 221 17.49 -13.95 5.57
N CYS A 222 16.90 -14.26 6.74
CA CYS A 222 15.57 -14.86 6.86
C CYS A 222 14.46 -14.01 6.22
N ALA A 223 14.52 -12.67 6.35
CA ALA A 223 13.61 -11.75 5.68
C ALA A 223 13.66 -11.88 4.14
N ALA A 224 14.87 -12.05 3.57
CA ALA A 224 15.04 -12.28 2.13
C ALA A 224 14.36 -13.59 1.70
N GLY A 225 14.54 -14.65 2.49
CA GLY A 225 13.90 -15.95 2.27
C GLY A 225 12.38 -15.86 2.29
N ALA A 226 11.82 -15.26 3.36
CA ALA A 226 10.38 -15.07 3.52
C ALA A 226 9.77 -14.21 2.41
N THR A 227 10.42 -13.07 2.08
CA THR A 227 9.98 -12.19 0.99
C THR A 227 10.01 -12.91 -0.36
N THR A 228 11.07 -13.66 -0.65
CA THR A 228 11.17 -14.48 -1.87
C THR A 228 10.02 -15.47 -1.98
N ALA A 229 9.70 -16.16 -0.88
CA ALA A 229 8.60 -17.12 -0.83
C ALA A 229 7.25 -16.46 -1.06
N ALA A 230 6.96 -15.34 -0.38
CA ALA A 230 5.73 -14.57 -0.57
C ALA A 230 5.60 -14.03 -2.00
N THR A 231 6.69 -13.53 -2.58
CA THR A 231 6.73 -13.08 -3.98
C THR A 231 6.40 -14.21 -4.96
N ARG A 232 7.00 -15.39 -4.78
CA ARG A 232 6.71 -16.58 -5.60
C ARG A 232 5.25 -17.00 -5.46
N ALA A 233 4.72 -17.00 -4.24
CA ALA A 233 3.33 -17.37 -3.98
C ALA A 233 2.36 -16.37 -4.63
N ALA A 234 2.64 -15.07 -4.59
CA ALA A 234 1.84 -14.04 -5.25
C ALA A 234 1.83 -14.24 -6.79
N LEU A 235 2.99 -14.51 -7.39
CA LEU A 235 3.10 -14.81 -8.82
C LEU A 235 2.34 -16.11 -9.19
N ALA A 236 2.46 -17.15 -8.36
CA ALA A 236 1.74 -18.41 -8.55
C ALA A 236 0.22 -18.25 -8.39
N ALA A 237 -0.23 -17.28 -7.59
CA ALA A 237 -1.64 -16.90 -7.46
C ALA A 237 -2.16 -16.08 -8.66
N GLY A 238 -1.33 -15.81 -9.67
CA GLY A 238 -1.72 -15.12 -10.90
C GLY A 238 -1.45 -13.61 -10.91
N ALA A 239 -0.67 -13.07 -9.97
CA ALA A 239 -0.29 -11.67 -10.03
C ALA A 239 0.64 -11.42 -11.24
N ALA A 240 0.23 -10.51 -12.12
CA ALA A 240 1.06 -10.00 -13.21
C ALA A 240 2.13 -9.02 -12.69
N GLN A 241 1.83 -8.33 -11.58
CA GLN A 241 2.73 -7.41 -10.91
C GLN A 241 2.76 -7.69 -9.41
N VAL A 242 3.96 -7.81 -8.84
CA VAL A 242 4.14 -7.89 -7.39
C VAL A 242 4.79 -6.60 -6.90
N LEU A 243 4.17 -5.97 -5.92
CA LEU A 243 4.52 -4.67 -5.38
C LEU A 243 4.87 -4.80 -3.89
N LEU A 244 5.52 -3.80 -3.35
CA LEU A 244 5.65 -3.57 -1.91
C LEU A 244 5.92 -2.10 -1.60
N PHE A 245 5.60 -1.71 -0.38
CA PHE A 245 6.04 -0.43 0.19
C PHE A 245 7.14 -0.68 1.21
N ALA A 246 8.14 0.20 1.23
CA ALA A 246 9.20 0.21 2.23
C ALA A 246 9.35 1.61 2.81
N ASP A 247 9.58 1.70 4.11
CA ASP A 247 9.91 2.97 4.75
C ASP A 247 11.16 3.58 4.09
N LEU A 248 11.08 4.84 3.71
CA LEU A 248 12.21 5.58 3.15
C LEU A 248 13.37 5.72 4.14
N ALA A 249 13.07 5.76 5.44
CA ALA A 249 14.05 5.86 6.51
C ALA A 249 14.76 4.53 6.84
N ASP A 250 14.28 3.39 6.31
CA ASP A 250 14.93 2.09 6.52
C ASP A 250 15.82 1.67 5.33
N PRO A 251 17.12 2.00 5.36
CA PRO A 251 18.04 1.63 4.28
C PRO A 251 18.23 0.11 4.15
N THR A 252 18.02 -0.65 5.23
CA THR A 252 18.20 -2.11 5.26
C THR A 252 17.15 -2.79 4.41
N SER A 253 15.87 -2.49 4.64
CA SER A 253 14.76 -3.02 3.85
C SER A 253 14.82 -2.55 2.41
N ASN A 254 15.12 -1.28 2.17
CA ASN A 254 15.30 -0.74 0.83
C ASN A 254 16.41 -1.46 0.04
N ALA A 255 17.55 -1.74 0.68
CA ALA A 255 18.63 -2.50 0.05
C ALA A 255 18.24 -3.97 -0.18
N LEU A 256 17.54 -4.58 0.77
CA LEU A 256 17.03 -5.95 0.65
C LEU A 256 16.15 -6.09 -0.60
N TYR A 257 15.12 -5.27 -0.74
CA TYR A 257 14.16 -5.36 -1.84
C TYR A 257 14.84 -5.12 -3.20
N ARG A 258 15.79 -4.17 -3.29
CA ARG A 258 16.57 -3.97 -4.54
C ARG A 258 17.37 -5.22 -4.91
N ARG A 259 18.00 -5.90 -3.94
CA ARG A 259 18.73 -7.15 -4.20
C ARG A 259 17.81 -8.27 -4.66
N LEU A 260 16.58 -8.33 -4.14
CA LEU A 260 15.57 -9.30 -4.60
C LEU A 260 14.99 -8.99 -5.98
N GLY A 261 15.41 -7.89 -6.62
CA GLY A 261 14.98 -7.52 -7.97
C GLY A 261 13.83 -6.54 -8.03
N TYR A 262 13.40 -5.98 -6.90
CA TYR A 262 12.42 -4.90 -6.88
C TYR A 262 13.05 -3.57 -7.32
N ARG A 263 12.31 -2.78 -8.07
CA ARG A 263 12.70 -1.48 -8.59
C ARG A 263 11.78 -0.40 -8.05
N PRO A 264 12.32 0.77 -7.67
CA PRO A 264 11.51 1.88 -7.19
C PRO A 264 10.58 2.40 -8.29
N VAL A 265 9.36 2.76 -7.92
CA VAL A 265 8.33 3.33 -8.80
C VAL A 265 8.07 4.78 -8.44
N ALA A 266 7.70 5.05 -7.18
CA ALA A 266 7.38 6.38 -6.68
C ALA A 266 7.58 6.45 -5.16
N ASP A 267 7.83 7.65 -4.64
CA ASP A 267 7.81 7.91 -3.21
C ASP A 267 6.40 8.37 -2.80
N HIS A 268 5.89 7.78 -1.74
CA HIS A 268 4.58 8.03 -1.20
C HIS A 268 4.66 8.74 0.14
N LEU A 269 3.66 9.54 0.40
CA LEU A 269 3.49 10.32 1.63
C LEU A 269 2.10 10.09 2.19
N THR A 270 2.01 9.97 3.50
CA THR A 270 0.76 10.14 4.26
C THR A 270 0.91 11.38 5.12
N VAL A 271 -0.08 12.25 5.07
CA VAL A 271 -0.15 13.45 5.92
C VAL A 271 -1.43 13.44 6.75
N GLU A 272 -1.32 13.93 7.96
CA GLU A 272 -2.44 14.31 8.80
C GLU A 272 -2.61 15.82 8.77
N LEU A 273 -3.84 16.27 8.52
CA LEU A 273 -4.22 17.67 8.51
C LEU A 273 -4.95 18.01 9.82
N THR A 274 -4.52 19.04 10.49
CA THR A 274 -5.10 19.51 11.75
C THR A 274 -5.74 20.89 11.58
N GLY A 275 -6.64 21.26 12.50
CA GLY A 275 -7.41 22.51 12.38
C GLY A 275 -8.51 22.43 11.30
N ARG A 276 -9.47 23.31 11.39
CA ARG A 276 -10.53 23.52 10.37
C ARG A 276 -10.20 24.71 9.50
#